data_bc3c261ea505f6965ce8f1b1b3336b0f
#
_entry.id   bc3c261ea505f6965ce8f1b1b3336b0f
#
_cell.length_a   1.000
_cell.length_b   1.000
_cell.length_c   1.000
_cell.angle_alpha   90.00
_cell.angle_beta   90.00
_cell.angle_gamma   90.00
#
_symmetry.space_group_name_H-M   'P 1'
#
loop_
_entity.id
_entity.type
_entity.pdbx_description
1 polymer ?
#
loop_
_entity_poly.entity_id
_entity_poly.type
_entity_poly.pdbx_seq_one_letter_code
_entity_poly.pdbx_strand_id
1 'polypeptide(L)'
;MLPITKQIKQINCYASQNHPKYIVIHETDNFNKGAGAASHARAHNNGNLATSVHYYVDDAAIYQTLNHTDGAWAVGKQYGTPLVAGANNNNTINIEICVNPDSSYDKARLNCVDLVRHLIQETGIPADRVIRHYDAKRKWCPRKMMDSPELWTDFCLRIRGQVDEVKSFEDGAGNWHFTINGELQKTRWVKYKNKWFYVDDSGNMVTGYAVIGGLVYMLNPSKADMATYGALMVTNNLTQGNLEVQWVE
;
A
#
# COMPACT_ATOMS: atom_id res chain seq x y z
N MET A 1 5.45 1.16 9.13
CA MET A 1 6.16 0.12 8.34
C MET A 1 6.39 -1.11 9.20
N LEU A 2 6.22 -2.30 8.63
CA LEU A 2 6.60 -3.56 9.29
C LEU A 2 8.13 -3.62 9.49
N PRO A 3 8.62 -4.36 10.52
CA PRO A 3 10.05 -4.58 10.68
C PRO A 3 10.63 -5.40 9.52
N ILE A 4 11.86 -5.07 9.09
CA ILE A 4 12.56 -5.82 8.04
C ILE A 4 13.33 -6.96 8.68
N THR A 5 12.97 -8.20 8.33
CA THR A 5 13.70 -9.40 8.74
C THR A 5 14.83 -9.66 7.75
N LYS A 6 16.07 -9.49 8.17
CA LYS A 6 17.25 -9.72 7.33
C LYS A 6 17.62 -11.21 7.30
N GLN A 7 17.61 -11.79 6.09
CA GLN A 7 18.07 -13.15 5.80
C GLN A 7 19.01 -13.09 4.58
N ILE A 8 20.08 -12.31 4.68
CA ILE A 8 20.99 -12.01 3.58
C ILE A 8 21.77 -13.27 3.18
N LYS A 9 21.70 -13.63 1.90
CA LYS A 9 22.52 -14.67 1.31
C LYS A 9 22.79 -14.37 -0.17
N GLN A 10 24.07 -14.29 -0.55
CA GLN A 10 24.51 -13.98 -1.91
C GLN A 10 24.34 -15.20 -2.82
N ILE A 11 23.10 -15.41 -3.30
CA ILE A 11 22.73 -16.46 -4.26
C ILE A 11 22.13 -15.80 -5.50
N ASN A 12 22.49 -16.27 -6.68
CA ASN A 12 22.02 -15.76 -7.97
C ASN A 12 22.13 -14.24 -8.06
N CYS A 13 23.30 -13.71 -7.73
CA CYS A 13 23.55 -12.27 -7.73
C CYS A 13 24.96 -11.95 -8.26
N TYR A 14 25.15 -10.70 -8.60
CA TYR A 14 26.45 -10.09 -8.86
C TYR A 14 26.93 -9.44 -7.56
N ALA A 15 27.68 -10.20 -6.75
CA ALA A 15 28.12 -9.77 -5.42
C ALA A 15 28.89 -8.46 -5.47
N SER A 16 28.49 -7.49 -4.68
CA SER A 16 29.10 -6.16 -4.55
C SER A 16 29.24 -5.36 -5.86
N GLN A 17 28.39 -5.64 -6.87
CA GLN A 17 28.44 -4.95 -8.17
C GLN A 17 27.26 -4.02 -8.41
N ASN A 18 26.37 -3.85 -7.45
CA ASN A 18 25.19 -2.99 -7.60
C ASN A 18 25.51 -1.54 -7.20
N HIS A 19 25.09 -0.61 -8.06
CA HIS A 19 25.11 0.83 -7.82
C HIS A 19 23.67 1.35 -8.02
N PRO A 20 22.79 1.23 -7.01
CA PRO A 20 21.35 1.43 -7.20
C PRO A 20 21.00 2.85 -7.68
N LYS A 21 20.22 2.91 -8.74
CA LYS A 21 19.66 4.14 -9.33
C LYS A 21 18.14 4.06 -9.46
N TYR A 22 17.58 2.86 -9.35
CA TYR A 22 16.16 2.58 -9.48
C TYR A 22 15.70 1.62 -8.40
N ILE A 23 14.42 1.72 -8.02
CA ILE A 23 13.70 0.68 -7.27
C ILE A 23 12.71 0.05 -8.24
N VAL A 24 12.76 -1.28 -8.39
CA VAL A 24 11.90 -2.01 -9.33
C VAL A 24 10.89 -2.85 -8.57
N ILE A 25 9.62 -2.64 -8.89
CA ILE A 25 8.50 -3.37 -8.31
C ILE A 25 8.14 -4.55 -9.19
N HIS A 26 8.02 -5.72 -8.54
CA HIS A 26 7.61 -6.98 -9.11
C HIS A 26 6.45 -7.59 -8.31
N GLU A 27 5.84 -8.61 -8.86
CA GLU A 27 4.98 -9.56 -8.16
C GLU A 27 5.49 -10.97 -8.38
N THR A 28 5.42 -11.80 -7.32
CA THR A 28 5.97 -13.16 -7.33
C THR A 28 5.33 -14.07 -8.37
N ASP A 29 4.16 -13.71 -8.89
CA ASP A 29 3.35 -14.52 -9.84
C ASP A 29 3.12 -15.97 -9.33
N ASN A 30 3.20 -16.17 -8.00
CA ASN A 30 3.04 -17.45 -7.32
C ASN A 30 1.73 -17.42 -6.51
N PHE A 31 0.70 -18.02 -7.10
CA PHE A 31 -0.65 -18.09 -6.53
C PHE A 31 -0.89 -19.34 -5.68
N ASN A 32 0.15 -20.04 -5.24
CA ASN A 32 0.01 -21.18 -4.34
C ASN A 32 -0.23 -20.71 -2.90
N LYS A 33 -1.05 -21.43 -2.14
CA LYS A 33 -1.17 -21.24 -0.70
C LYS A 33 0.18 -21.36 0.00
N GLY A 34 0.44 -20.50 0.99
CA GLY A 34 1.70 -20.48 1.73
C GLY A 34 2.89 -19.86 1.00
N ALA A 35 2.70 -19.33 -0.23
CA ALA A 35 3.75 -18.68 -1.01
C ALA A 35 3.96 -17.21 -0.58
N GLY A 36 4.02 -16.94 0.73
CA GLY A 36 4.29 -15.64 1.30
C GLY A 36 5.78 -15.28 1.34
N ALA A 37 6.10 -14.10 1.88
CA ALA A 37 7.45 -13.53 1.90
C ALA A 37 8.47 -14.43 2.61
N ALA A 38 8.10 -15.04 3.73
CA ALA A 38 8.95 -15.99 4.45
C ALA A 38 9.30 -17.23 3.62
N SER A 39 8.35 -17.74 2.84
CA SER A 39 8.56 -18.93 1.99
C SER A 39 9.50 -18.62 0.83
N HIS A 40 9.33 -17.46 0.19
CA HIS A 40 10.21 -17.00 -0.88
C HIS A 40 11.63 -16.72 -0.36
N ALA A 41 11.78 -16.07 0.82
CA ALA A 41 13.08 -15.84 1.44
C ALA A 41 13.82 -17.17 1.75
N ARG A 42 13.12 -18.18 2.28
CA ARG A 42 13.69 -19.53 2.47
C ARG A 42 14.08 -20.19 1.15
N ALA A 43 13.22 -20.10 0.12
CA ALA A 43 13.51 -20.66 -1.19
C ALA A 43 14.73 -20.00 -1.83
N HIS A 44 14.86 -18.67 -1.72
CA HIS A 44 16.06 -17.94 -2.12
C HIS A 44 17.30 -18.49 -1.39
N ASN A 45 17.28 -18.53 -0.06
CA ASN A 45 18.41 -18.92 0.75
C ASN A 45 18.83 -20.40 0.58
N ASN A 46 17.90 -21.25 0.14
CA ASN A 46 18.17 -22.64 -0.19
C ASN A 46 18.65 -22.85 -1.64
N GLY A 47 18.73 -21.77 -2.45
CA GLY A 47 19.11 -21.87 -3.86
C GLY A 47 18.05 -22.51 -4.76
N ASN A 48 16.79 -22.55 -4.31
CA ASN A 48 15.69 -23.20 -5.05
C ASN A 48 15.06 -22.29 -6.13
N LEU A 49 15.49 -21.02 -6.21
CA LEU A 49 15.03 -20.06 -7.21
C LEU A 49 16.13 -19.80 -8.24
N ALA A 50 15.75 -19.70 -9.52
CA ALA A 50 16.67 -19.34 -10.60
C ALA A 50 16.95 -17.83 -10.68
N THR A 51 16.26 -17.02 -9.86
CA THR A 51 16.34 -15.57 -9.79
C THR A 51 16.60 -15.12 -8.35
N SER A 52 16.85 -13.85 -8.16
CA SER A 52 16.98 -13.25 -6.83
C SER A 52 16.40 -11.84 -6.83
N VAL A 53 16.00 -11.37 -5.64
CA VAL A 53 15.58 -9.98 -5.39
C VAL A 53 16.13 -9.52 -4.06
N HIS A 54 16.00 -8.23 -3.75
CA HIS A 54 16.44 -7.67 -2.48
C HIS A 54 15.40 -7.89 -1.38
N TYR A 55 14.11 -7.82 -1.73
CA TYR A 55 13.01 -7.90 -0.77
C TYR A 55 11.85 -8.76 -1.26
N TYR A 56 11.27 -9.50 -0.33
CA TYR A 56 9.95 -10.11 -0.46
C TYR A 56 9.02 -9.48 0.58
N VAL A 57 7.79 -9.11 0.14
CA VAL A 57 6.81 -8.41 0.97
C VAL A 57 5.46 -9.10 0.84
N ASP A 58 4.82 -9.42 1.97
CA ASP A 58 3.43 -9.84 2.04
C ASP A 58 2.62 -8.97 3.03
N ASP A 59 1.41 -9.39 3.40
CA ASP A 59 0.54 -8.64 4.30
C ASP A 59 0.98 -8.65 5.78
N ALA A 60 1.95 -9.49 6.14
CA ALA A 60 2.39 -9.72 7.51
C ALA A 60 3.90 -9.50 7.73
N ALA A 61 4.73 -9.54 6.67
CA ALA A 61 6.18 -9.57 6.82
C ALA A 61 6.93 -8.92 5.64
N ILE A 62 8.15 -8.43 5.93
CA ILE A 62 9.14 -7.96 4.96
C ILE A 62 10.44 -8.72 5.22
N TYR A 63 10.95 -9.40 4.20
CA TYR A 63 12.24 -10.11 4.23
C TYR A 63 13.22 -9.46 3.28
N GLN A 64 14.44 -9.16 3.78
CA GLN A 64 15.57 -8.73 2.95
C GLN A 64 16.48 -9.94 2.70
N THR A 65 16.79 -10.24 1.44
CA THR A 65 17.56 -11.42 1.03
C THR A 65 18.89 -11.11 0.35
N LEU A 66 19.10 -9.86 -0.11
CA LEU A 66 20.38 -9.37 -0.63
C LEU A 66 20.71 -8.00 -0.03
N ASN A 67 22.01 -7.66 0.04
CA ASN A 67 22.43 -6.28 0.32
C ASN A 67 22.14 -5.38 -0.89
N HIS A 68 21.96 -4.08 -0.66
CA HIS A 68 21.76 -3.13 -1.77
C HIS A 68 22.97 -3.04 -2.71
N THR A 69 24.15 -3.44 -2.25
CA THR A 69 25.37 -3.53 -3.07
C THR A 69 25.46 -4.75 -3.96
N ASP A 70 24.55 -5.73 -3.83
CA ASP A 70 24.54 -6.94 -4.63
C ASP A 70 23.59 -6.78 -5.83
N GLY A 71 24.03 -7.10 -7.04
CA GLY A 71 23.19 -7.03 -8.24
C GLY A 71 22.26 -8.25 -8.34
N ALA A 72 20.97 -8.06 -8.13
CA ALA A 72 19.98 -9.13 -8.17
C ALA A 72 19.71 -9.63 -9.59
N TRP A 73 19.52 -10.95 -9.78
CA TRP A 73 19.09 -11.52 -11.07
C TRP A 73 17.57 -11.35 -11.23
N ALA A 74 17.11 -10.13 -11.45
CA ALA A 74 15.69 -9.77 -11.49
C ALA A 74 15.23 -9.11 -12.79
N VAL A 75 16.10 -8.28 -13.41
CA VAL A 75 15.76 -7.46 -14.60
C VAL A 75 16.73 -7.70 -15.77
N GLY A 76 17.24 -8.93 -15.91
CA GLY A 76 18.22 -9.28 -16.94
C GLY A 76 17.62 -9.46 -18.33
N LYS A 77 16.51 -10.22 -18.46
CA LYS A 77 15.90 -10.54 -19.75
C LYS A 77 15.01 -9.40 -20.23
N GLN A 78 15.20 -9.02 -21.50
CA GLN A 78 14.40 -8.00 -22.19
C GLN A 78 13.32 -8.62 -23.07
N TYR A 79 12.10 -8.10 -23.01
CA TYR A 79 10.92 -8.59 -23.74
C TYR A 79 10.43 -7.63 -24.83
N GLY A 80 11.03 -6.45 -24.93
CA GLY A 80 10.69 -5.40 -25.90
C GLY A 80 11.50 -4.13 -25.62
N THR A 81 11.23 -3.05 -26.34
CA THR A 81 11.88 -1.74 -26.13
C THR A 81 11.50 -1.19 -24.75
N PRO A 82 12.46 -0.98 -23.81
CA PRO A 82 12.18 -0.44 -22.49
C PRO A 82 11.53 0.95 -22.53
N LEU A 83 10.65 1.24 -21.56
CA LEU A 83 10.18 2.62 -21.32
C LEU A 83 11.22 3.42 -20.55
N VAL A 84 11.96 2.74 -19.64
CA VAL A 84 13.08 3.32 -18.89
C VAL A 84 14.36 2.60 -19.34
N ALA A 85 15.11 3.25 -20.21
CA ALA A 85 16.36 2.71 -20.73
C ALA A 85 17.43 2.63 -19.62
N GLY A 86 18.28 1.60 -19.69
CA GLY A 86 19.46 1.46 -18.85
C GLY A 86 19.24 0.78 -17.50
N ALA A 87 18.00 0.55 -17.05
CA ALA A 87 17.74 -0.23 -15.84
C ALA A 87 18.16 -1.69 -16.04
N ASN A 88 18.98 -2.23 -15.11
CA ASN A 88 19.57 -3.57 -15.19
C ASN A 88 19.85 -4.15 -13.78
N ASN A 89 20.36 -5.37 -13.71
CA ASN A 89 20.62 -6.06 -12.45
C ASN A 89 21.61 -5.34 -11.51
N ASN A 90 22.52 -4.53 -12.04
CA ASN A 90 23.59 -3.89 -11.28
C ASN A 90 23.32 -2.41 -10.96
N ASN A 91 22.08 -1.93 -11.17
CA ASN A 91 21.70 -0.57 -10.80
C ASN A 91 20.29 -0.47 -10.24
N THR A 92 19.74 -1.57 -9.74
CA THR A 92 18.37 -1.64 -9.23
C THR A 92 18.29 -2.28 -7.85
N ILE A 93 17.37 -1.80 -7.00
CA ILE A 93 16.86 -2.51 -5.84
C ILE A 93 15.51 -3.13 -6.27
N ASN A 94 15.36 -4.44 -6.11
CA ASN A 94 14.21 -5.20 -6.60
C ASN A 94 13.35 -5.68 -5.43
N ILE A 95 12.03 -5.48 -5.51
CA ILE A 95 11.05 -5.84 -4.49
C ILE A 95 9.96 -6.70 -5.12
N GLU A 96 9.72 -7.89 -4.58
CA GLU A 96 8.64 -8.81 -4.95
C GLU A 96 7.48 -8.67 -3.96
N ILE A 97 6.30 -8.28 -4.45
CA ILE A 97 5.05 -8.35 -3.68
C ILE A 97 4.45 -9.73 -3.86
N CYS A 98 4.15 -10.42 -2.75
CA CYS A 98 3.53 -11.73 -2.77
C CYS A 98 2.06 -11.63 -3.17
N VAL A 99 1.59 -12.62 -3.97
CA VAL A 99 0.23 -12.65 -4.54
C VAL A 99 -0.54 -13.92 -4.16
N ASN A 100 -0.04 -14.68 -3.19
CA ASN A 100 -0.67 -15.91 -2.71
C ASN A 100 -2.07 -15.66 -2.14
N PRO A 101 -3.03 -16.60 -2.33
CA PRO A 101 -4.46 -16.37 -2.04
C PRO A 101 -4.80 -16.32 -0.54
N ASP A 102 -3.91 -16.77 0.33
CA ASP A 102 -4.03 -16.74 1.78
C ASP A 102 -3.37 -15.49 2.42
N SER A 103 -3.00 -14.50 1.60
CA SER A 103 -2.49 -13.19 2.00
C SER A 103 -3.34 -12.07 1.39
N SER A 104 -3.51 -10.98 2.11
CA SER A 104 -4.19 -9.79 1.59
C SER A 104 -3.26 -9.01 0.67
N TYR A 105 -3.50 -9.08 -0.64
CA TYR A 105 -2.71 -8.32 -1.62
C TYR A 105 -2.71 -6.81 -1.35
N ASP A 106 -3.84 -6.21 -0.96
CA ASP A 106 -3.91 -4.77 -0.66
C ASP A 106 -3.01 -4.39 0.51
N LYS A 107 -2.98 -5.23 1.57
CA LYS A 107 -2.05 -5.00 2.68
C LYS A 107 -0.59 -5.20 2.25
N ALA A 108 -0.29 -6.25 1.48
CA ALA A 108 1.04 -6.49 0.94
C ALA A 108 1.54 -5.29 0.09
N ARG A 109 0.66 -4.75 -0.76
CA ARG A 109 0.93 -3.56 -1.57
C ARG A 109 1.19 -2.33 -0.71
N LEU A 110 0.39 -2.09 0.34
CA LEU A 110 0.60 -0.96 1.27
C LEU A 110 1.89 -1.14 2.10
N ASN A 111 2.22 -2.34 2.53
CA ASN A 111 3.50 -2.63 3.19
C ASN A 111 4.69 -2.37 2.24
N CYS A 112 4.52 -2.66 0.94
CA CYS A 112 5.51 -2.33 -0.08
C CYS A 112 5.64 -0.81 -0.27
N VAL A 113 4.55 -0.03 -0.22
CA VAL A 113 4.60 1.45 -0.21
C VAL A 113 5.45 1.95 0.94
N ASP A 114 5.22 1.44 2.15
CA ASP A 114 5.99 1.83 3.34
C ASP A 114 7.48 1.49 3.19
N LEU A 115 7.79 0.28 2.68
CA LEU A 115 9.17 -0.12 2.40
C LEU A 115 9.82 0.80 1.37
N VAL A 116 9.14 1.11 0.27
CA VAL A 116 9.68 2.00 -0.78
C VAL A 116 9.92 3.41 -0.25
N ARG A 117 9.02 3.96 0.56
CA ARG A 117 9.24 5.27 1.22
C ARG A 117 10.47 5.26 2.11
N HIS A 118 10.67 4.18 2.88
CA HIS A 118 11.88 3.99 3.69
C HIS A 118 13.13 3.92 2.81
N LEU A 119 13.12 3.15 1.72
CA LEU A 119 14.25 3.01 0.79
C LEU A 119 14.57 4.33 0.07
N ILE A 120 13.56 5.12 -0.31
CA ILE A 120 13.77 6.47 -0.88
C ILE A 120 14.55 7.35 0.12
N GLN A 121 14.19 7.31 1.40
CA GLN A 121 14.88 8.07 2.45
C GLN A 121 16.31 7.55 2.71
N GLU A 122 16.48 6.23 2.74
CA GLU A 122 17.77 5.57 3.03
C GLU A 122 18.77 5.75 1.88
N THR A 123 18.32 5.60 0.62
CA THR A 123 19.20 5.53 -0.54
C THR A 123 19.32 6.83 -1.32
N GLY A 124 18.41 7.78 -1.11
CA GLY A 124 18.31 9.00 -1.92
C GLY A 124 17.75 8.76 -3.34
N ILE A 125 17.32 7.54 -3.69
CA ILE A 125 16.69 7.28 -4.99
C ILE A 125 15.32 7.97 -5.02
N PRO A 126 15.07 8.92 -5.94
CA PRO A 126 13.84 9.68 -5.94
C PRO A 126 12.63 8.85 -6.41
N ALA A 127 11.42 9.25 -6.01
CA ALA A 127 10.19 8.50 -6.28
C ALA A 127 9.86 8.33 -7.77
N ASP A 128 10.37 9.19 -8.65
CA ASP A 128 10.22 9.06 -10.11
C ASP A 128 11.12 7.96 -10.73
N ARG A 129 12.07 7.44 -9.93
CA ARG A 129 12.89 6.27 -10.28
C ARG A 129 12.40 4.97 -9.62
N VAL A 130 11.22 4.98 -9.04
CA VAL A 130 10.47 3.76 -8.69
C VAL A 130 9.67 3.33 -9.90
N ILE A 131 10.00 2.19 -10.46
CA ILE A 131 9.51 1.71 -11.75
C ILE A 131 9.00 0.28 -11.66
N ARG A 132 8.18 -0.14 -12.64
CA ARG A 132 7.76 -1.54 -12.77
C ARG A 132 8.82 -2.34 -13.55
N HIS A 133 8.83 -3.65 -13.39
CA HIS A 133 9.60 -4.51 -14.29
C HIS A 133 9.20 -4.30 -15.77
N TYR A 134 7.92 -4.04 -16.03
CA TYR A 134 7.42 -3.67 -17.36
C TYR A 134 8.12 -2.43 -17.93
N ASP A 135 8.35 -1.41 -17.13
CA ASP A 135 8.99 -0.17 -17.58
C ASP A 135 10.47 -0.42 -17.92
N ALA A 136 11.14 -1.29 -17.13
CA ALA A 136 12.56 -1.63 -17.32
C ALA A 136 12.80 -2.59 -18.49
N LYS A 137 11.92 -3.60 -18.71
CA LYS A 137 12.19 -4.72 -19.61
C LYS A 137 11.01 -5.20 -20.45
N ARG A 138 9.82 -4.57 -20.35
CA ARG A 138 8.58 -4.94 -21.03
C ARG A 138 8.01 -6.30 -20.64
N LYS A 139 8.45 -6.88 -19.53
CA LYS A 139 7.79 -8.02 -18.90
C LYS A 139 6.46 -7.56 -18.30
N TRP A 140 5.37 -8.32 -18.49
CA TRP A 140 4.07 -8.02 -17.88
C TRP A 140 4.10 -8.31 -16.37
N CYS A 141 4.75 -7.40 -15.64
CA CYS A 141 5.03 -7.49 -14.19
C CYS A 141 5.23 -6.05 -13.64
N PRO A 142 4.66 -5.73 -12.49
CA PRO A 142 3.81 -6.52 -11.58
C PRO A 142 2.42 -6.79 -12.20
N ARG A 143 1.98 -8.04 -12.26
CA ARG A 143 0.79 -8.46 -13.04
C ARG A 143 -0.49 -7.75 -12.61
N LYS A 144 -0.83 -7.79 -11.31
CA LYS A 144 -2.06 -7.18 -10.80
C LYS A 144 -2.12 -5.67 -11.05
N MET A 145 -0.99 -4.97 -10.90
CA MET A 145 -0.90 -3.53 -11.20
C MET A 145 -0.87 -3.24 -12.71
N MET A 146 -0.51 -4.22 -13.55
CA MET A 146 -0.61 -4.11 -15.01
C MET A 146 -2.03 -4.35 -15.49
N ASP A 147 -2.74 -5.31 -14.87
CA ASP A 147 -4.12 -5.65 -15.19
C ASP A 147 -5.11 -4.58 -14.65
N SER A 148 -4.73 -3.87 -13.57
CA SER A 148 -5.47 -2.79 -12.91
C SER A 148 -4.58 -1.56 -12.75
N PRO A 149 -4.44 -0.71 -13.78
CA PRO A 149 -3.49 0.43 -13.79
C PRO A 149 -3.71 1.45 -12.67
N GLU A 150 -4.93 1.53 -12.14
CA GLU A 150 -5.26 2.38 -10.98
C GLU A 150 -4.49 1.98 -9.72
N LEU A 151 -4.15 0.69 -9.54
CA LEU A 151 -3.33 0.22 -8.42
C LEU A 151 -1.89 0.74 -8.49
N TRP A 152 -1.33 0.84 -9.72
CA TRP A 152 -0.02 1.45 -9.91
C TRP A 152 -0.06 2.96 -9.69
N THR A 153 -1.11 3.63 -10.18
CA THR A 153 -1.32 5.06 -9.96
C THR A 153 -1.42 5.39 -8.46
N ASP A 154 -2.26 4.65 -7.71
CA ASP A 154 -2.38 4.78 -6.26
C ASP A 154 -1.04 4.51 -5.55
N PHE A 155 -0.31 3.47 -5.97
CA PHE A 155 1.02 3.16 -5.43
C PHE A 155 1.98 4.35 -5.62
N CYS A 156 2.05 4.92 -6.82
CA CYS A 156 2.90 6.08 -7.13
C CYS A 156 2.52 7.33 -6.33
N LEU A 157 1.24 7.60 -6.16
CA LEU A 157 0.76 8.73 -5.34
C LEU A 157 1.15 8.55 -3.88
N ARG A 158 0.99 7.33 -3.34
CA ARG A 158 1.33 7.03 -1.93
C ARG A 158 2.82 7.14 -1.63
N ILE A 159 3.69 6.62 -2.50
CA ILE A 159 5.15 6.75 -2.27
C ILE A 159 5.64 8.19 -2.32
N ARG A 160 4.90 9.09 -2.99
CA ARG A 160 5.15 10.54 -3.02
C ARG A 160 4.50 11.30 -1.86
N GLY A 161 3.73 10.63 -1.00
CA GLY A 161 2.96 11.29 0.06
C GLY A 161 1.79 12.14 -0.46
N GLN A 162 1.28 11.82 -1.67
CA GLN A 162 0.19 12.56 -2.33
C GLN A 162 -1.19 11.94 -2.09
N VAL A 163 -1.28 10.90 -1.29
CA VAL A 163 -2.54 10.30 -0.82
C VAL A 163 -2.54 10.37 0.70
N ASP A 164 -3.56 10.98 1.23
CA ASP A 164 -3.76 11.05 2.68
C ASP A 164 -4.00 9.66 3.26
N GLU A 165 -3.20 9.28 4.25
CA GLU A 165 -3.43 8.08 5.03
C GLU A 165 -4.45 8.39 6.13
N VAL A 166 -5.72 8.04 5.89
CA VAL A 166 -6.78 8.20 6.89
C VAL A 166 -6.89 6.94 7.74
N LYS A 167 -6.78 7.09 9.06
CA LYS A 167 -7.00 6.01 10.05
C LYS A 167 -8.09 6.40 11.02
N SER A 168 -8.83 5.42 11.54
CA SER A 168 -9.77 5.60 12.65
C SER A 168 -9.31 4.77 13.84
N PHE A 169 -9.55 5.25 15.05
CA PHE A 169 -9.31 4.53 16.30
C PHE A 169 -10.35 4.92 17.34
N GLU A 170 -10.56 4.03 18.31
CA GLU A 170 -11.39 4.27 19.48
C GLU A 170 -10.47 4.55 20.68
N ASP A 171 -10.78 5.59 21.45
CA ASP A 171 -10.07 5.90 22.70
C ASP A 171 -10.56 5.06 23.88
N GLY A 172 -9.91 5.17 25.05
CA GLY A 172 -10.29 4.44 26.25
C GLY A 172 -11.65 4.83 26.84
N ALA A 173 -12.29 5.91 26.37
CA ALA A 173 -13.61 6.36 26.75
C ALA A 173 -14.72 5.93 25.76
N GLY A 174 -14.36 5.25 24.67
CA GLY A 174 -15.27 4.77 23.64
C GLY A 174 -15.61 5.80 22.56
N ASN A 175 -14.84 6.90 22.46
CA ASN A 175 -14.98 7.89 21.39
C ASN A 175 -14.15 7.46 20.18
N TRP A 176 -14.71 7.61 19.01
CA TRP A 176 -14.01 7.37 17.74
C TRP A 176 -13.38 8.64 17.20
N HIS A 177 -12.17 8.50 16.70
CA HIS A 177 -11.35 9.57 16.16
C HIS A 177 -10.84 9.22 14.79
N PHE A 178 -10.43 10.25 14.02
CA PHE A 178 -9.72 10.07 12.74
C PHE A 178 -8.39 10.82 12.76
N THR A 179 -7.38 10.17 12.18
CA THR A 179 -6.12 10.85 11.84
C THR A 179 -5.94 10.89 10.33
N ILE A 180 -5.33 11.96 9.84
CA ILE A 180 -4.85 12.07 8.46
C ILE A 180 -3.34 12.26 8.53
N ASN A 181 -2.57 11.33 7.95
CA ASN A 181 -1.10 11.33 8.01
C ASN A 181 -0.55 11.34 9.46
N GLY A 182 -1.28 10.71 10.39
CA GLY A 182 -0.93 10.67 11.81
C GLY A 182 -1.45 11.85 12.63
N GLU A 183 -1.94 12.93 12.02
CA GLU A 183 -2.49 14.10 12.73
C GLU A 183 -3.97 13.92 13.07
N LEU A 184 -4.33 14.15 14.34
CA LEU A 184 -5.72 14.09 14.81
C LEU A 184 -6.57 15.15 14.09
N GLN A 185 -7.68 14.72 13.52
CA GLN A 185 -8.60 15.62 12.82
C GLN A 185 -9.62 16.21 13.79
N LYS A 186 -9.95 17.51 13.59
CA LYS A 186 -10.89 18.28 14.41
C LYS A 186 -11.73 19.21 13.54
N THR A 187 -12.98 19.42 13.92
CA THR A 187 -13.93 20.39 13.33
C THR A 187 -14.00 20.29 11.81
N ARG A 188 -14.08 19.07 11.28
CA ARG A 188 -14.10 18.86 9.82
C ARG A 188 -14.76 17.56 9.39
N TRP A 189 -15.12 17.52 8.11
CA TRP A 189 -15.51 16.29 7.42
C TRP A 189 -14.29 15.45 7.07
N VAL A 190 -14.40 14.14 7.28
CA VAL A 190 -13.36 13.14 6.96
C VAL A 190 -13.96 12.06 6.05
N LYS A 191 -13.38 11.82 4.89
CA LYS A 191 -13.75 10.68 4.04
C LYS A 191 -12.90 9.48 4.43
N TYR A 192 -13.55 8.39 4.87
CA TYR A 192 -12.90 7.14 5.28
C TYR A 192 -13.69 5.95 4.75
N LYS A 193 -13.02 4.99 4.11
CA LYS A 193 -13.65 3.80 3.49
C LYS A 193 -14.87 4.16 2.64
N ASN A 194 -14.72 5.19 1.82
CA ASN A 194 -15.74 5.72 0.91
C ASN A 194 -17.00 6.31 1.57
N LYS A 195 -16.97 6.61 2.87
CA LYS A 195 -18.05 7.25 3.63
C LYS A 195 -17.57 8.54 4.25
N TRP A 196 -18.50 9.49 4.46
CA TRP A 196 -18.22 10.76 5.12
C TRP A 196 -18.58 10.71 6.59
N PHE A 197 -17.67 11.20 7.43
CA PHE A 197 -17.79 11.35 8.88
C PHE A 197 -17.51 12.80 9.26
N TYR A 198 -18.08 13.26 10.36
CA TYR A 198 -17.71 14.56 10.92
C TYR A 198 -17.07 14.37 12.29
N VAL A 199 -16.03 15.13 12.55
CA VAL A 199 -15.37 15.21 13.87
C VAL A 199 -15.56 16.61 14.46
N ASP A 200 -15.83 16.66 15.76
CA ASP A 200 -16.03 17.90 16.52
C ASP A 200 -14.69 18.61 16.84
N ASP A 201 -14.74 19.69 17.63
CA ASP A 201 -13.58 20.47 18.07
C ASP A 201 -12.63 19.70 19.01
N SER A 202 -13.12 18.68 19.68
CA SER A 202 -12.34 17.77 20.50
C SER A 202 -11.71 16.63 19.67
N GLY A 203 -12.16 16.45 18.41
CA GLY A 203 -11.74 15.37 17.51
C GLY A 203 -12.59 14.12 17.63
N ASN A 204 -13.73 14.16 18.36
CA ASN A 204 -14.62 13.02 18.49
C ASN A 204 -15.51 12.90 17.24
N MET A 205 -15.71 11.67 16.76
CA MET A 205 -16.67 11.38 15.70
C MET A 205 -18.10 11.67 16.17
N VAL A 206 -18.78 12.54 15.45
CA VAL A 206 -20.16 12.93 15.75
C VAL A 206 -21.13 11.86 15.24
N THR A 207 -22.19 11.60 16.01
CA THR A 207 -23.28 10.67 15.64
C THR A 207 -24.65 11.29 15.95
N GLY A 208 -25.70 10.81 15.29
CA GLY A 208 -27.05 11.37 15.43
C GLY A 208 -27.24 12.67 14.64
N TYR A 209 -28.18 13.49 15.08
CA TYR A 209 -28.43 14.79 14.47
C TYR A 209 -27.40 15.82 14.91
N ALA A 210 -26.82 16.54 13.95
CA ALA A 210 -25.83 17.58 14.21
C ALA A 210 -26.06 18.78 13.30
N VAL A 211 -25.86 19.99 13.84
CA VAL A 211 -25.85 21.23 13.05
C VAL A 211 -24.42 21.58 12.72
N ILE A 212 -24.09 21.54 11.44
CA ILE A 212 -22.72 21.76 10.95
C ILE A 212 -22.79 22.83 9.86
N GLY A 213 -22.13 23.96 10.09
CA GLY A 213 -22.16 25.09 9.15
C GLY A 213 -23.58 25.66 8.88
N GLY A 214 -24.48 25.55 9.87
CA GLY A 214 -25.87 26.00 9.74
C GLY A 214 -26.82 25.01 9.05
N LEU A 215 -26.35 23.86 8.64
CA LEU A 215 -27.15 22.78 8.04
C LEU A 215 -27.28 21.59 9.02
N VAL A 216 -28.45 20.96 8.99
CA VAL A 216 -28.72 19.75 9.81
C VAL A 216 -28.34 18.52 9.06
N TYR A 217 -27.50 17.67 9.69
CA TYR A 217 -27.05 16.39 9.17
C TYR A 217 -27.49 15.25 10.09
N MET A 218 -27.71 14.08 9.52
CA MET A 218 -27.90 12.83 10.25
C MET A 218 -26.67 11.95 10.05
N LEU A 219 -26.00 11.60 11.16
CA LEU A 219 -24.84 10.73 11.21
C LEU A 219 -25.24 9.45 11.93
N ASN A 220 -25.03 8.29 11.33
CA ASN A 220 -25.56 7.01 11.83
C ASN A 220 -25.22 6.77 13.32
N PRO A 221 -26.20 6.78 14.22
CA PRO A 221 -25.97 6.55 15.65
C PRO A 221 -25.92 5.06 16.02
N SER A 222 -26.23 4.16 15.08
CA SER A 222 -26.37 2.73 15.36
C SER A 222 -25.02 2.02 15.35
N LYS A 223 -24.65 1.40 16.47
CA LYS A 223 -23.50 0.50 16.57
C LYS A 223 -23.79 -0.93 16.06
N ALA A 224 -25.01 -1.21 15.56
CA ALA A 224 -25.36 -2.53 15.04
C ALA A 224 -24.56 -2.88 13.76
N ASP A 225 -24.17 -1.87 13.00
CA ASP A 225 -23.24 -2.01 11.87
C ASP A 225 -22.06 -1.03 12.07
N MET A 226 -20.96 -1.53 12.58
CA MET A 226 -19.74 -0.74 12.82
C MET A 226 -19.11 -0.21 11.53
N ALA A 227 -19.42 -0.78 10.37
CA ALA A 227 -18.92 -0.28 9.09
C ALA A 227 -19.57 1.05 8.69
N THR A 228 -20.74 1.38 9.25
CA THR A 228 -21.50 2.61 8.97
C THR A 228 -21.72 3.49 10.20
N TYR A 229 -21.33 3.05 11.40
CA TYR A 229 -21.45 3.85 12.63
C TYR A 229 -20.76 5.21 12.48
N GLY A 230 -21.49 6.30 12.68
CA GLY A 230 -21.02 7.69 12.47
C GLY A 230 -21.00 8.17 11.02
N ALA A 231 -21.30 7.32 10.03
CA ALA A 231 -21.32 7.74 8.62
C ALA A 231 -22.49 8.67 8.33
N LEU A 232 -22.24 9.65 7.45
CA LEU A 232 -23.27 10.57 6.96
C LEU A 232 -24.38 9.78 6.26
N MET A 233 -25.60 10.02 6.67
CA MET A 233 -26.82 9.50 6.05
C MET A 233 -27.44 10.63 5.20
N VAL A 234 -27.71 10.39 3.92
CA VAL A 234 -28.45 11.34 3.08
C VAL A 234 -29.93 11.08 3.21
N THR A 235 -30.68 12.13 3.52
CA THR A 235 -32.13 12.12 3.36
C THR A 235 -32.46 12.63 1.95
N ASN A 236 -32.85 11.74 1.04
CA ASN A 236 -33.49 12.17 -0.20
C ASN A 236 -34.92 12.58 0.13
N ASN A 237 -35.20 13.90 0.01
CA ASN A 237 -36.49 14.58 0.10
C ASN A 237 -37.19 14.63 1.48
N LEU A 238 -37.11 15.77 2.09
CA LEU A 238 -38.13 16.30 3.02
C LEU A 238 -39.42 16.63 2.26
N THR A 239 -40.13 15.64 1.74
CA THR A 239 -41.51 15.82 1.30
C THR A 239 -42.39 14.82 2.06
N GLN A 240 -43.19 15.40 2.99
CA GLN A 240 -44.31 14.74 3.66
C GLN A 240 -43.99 13.45 4.47
N GLY A 241 -43.22 13.61 5.54
CA GLY A 241 -43.33 12.69 6.71
C GLY A 241 -42.68 11.31 6.64
N ASN A 242 -42.03 10.93 5.55
CA ASN A 242 -41.26 9.71 5.43
C ASN A 242 -39.80 10.03 5.15
N LEU A 243 -38.92 9.71 6.11
CA LEU A 243 -37.46 9.73 5.98
C LEU A 243 -37.00 8.45 5.27
N GLU A 244 -36.79 8.50 3.97
CA GLU A 244 -35.97 7.47 3.30
C GLU A 244 -34.50 7.85 3.44
N VAL A 245 -33.74 6.99 4.10
CA VAL A 245 -32.31 7.18 4.36
C VAL A 245 -31.51 6.39 3.34
N GLN A 246 -30.71 7.08 2.54
CA GLN A 246 -29.73 6.45 1.64
C GLN A 246 -28.31 6.82 2.09
N TRP A 247 -27.38 5.89 1.87
CA TRP A 247 -25.97 6.14 2.14
C TRP A 247 -25.35 7.00 1.04
N VAL A 248 -24.50 7.96 1.40
CA VAL A 248 -23.68 8.70 0.44
C VAL A 248 -22.44 7.89 0.13
N GLU A 249 -22.32 7.46 -1.12
CA GLU A 249 -21.10 6.86 -1.66
C GLU A 249 -20.00 7.91 -1.98
#